data_b2d873de480f154a596f111edededa92
#
_entry.id   b2d873de480f154a596f111edededa92
#
_cell.length_a   1.000
_cell.length_b   1.000
_cell.length_c   1.000
_cell.angle_alpha   90.00
_cell.angle_beta   90.00
_cell.angle_gamma   90.00
#
_symmetry.space_group_name_H-M   'P 1'
#
loop_
_entity.id
_entity.type
_entity.pdbx_description
1 polymer ?
#
loop_
_entity_poly.entity_id
_entity_poly.type
_entity_poly.pdbx_seq_one_letter_code
_entity_poly.pdbx_strand_id
1 'polypeptide(L)'
;MRSDIVAGGTFPDYRLPDQTGTPRSLSELQGADPMVLILSRGHYCPKEHQQHLELAAFQSKVAVAYTQMVTISTDEHHVLQEFRLSVGAHWTFLADPDRTIQRDIDIKEYTDPIHDPMIPHTLVLKPGLVIHKIYNGYWFWGRPSVYELWSDLRTVMSEVRPDWDLSTPGLVEAWNAGDYSRFHGYDKVAAAPKAP
;
A
#
# COMPACT_ATOMS: atom_id res chain seq x y z
N MET A 1 19.05 0.77 -2.04
CA MET A 1 17.86 1.63 -2.25
C MET A 1 18.33 3.07 -2.38
N ARG A 2 17.78 3.81 -3.30
CA ARG A 2 18.10 5.22 -3.56
C ARG A 2 17.92 6.07 -2.29
N SER A 3 18.81 7.03 -2.05
CA SER A 3 18.93 7.71 -0.75
C SER A 3 17.77 8.63 -0.35
N ASP A 4 16.90 9.00 -1.31
CA ASP A 4 15.71 9.81 -1.08
C ASP A 4 14.47 8.96 -0.69
N ILE A 5 14.55 7.64 -0.83
CA ILE A 5 13.50 6.71 -0.41
C ILE A 5 13.68 6.40 1.08
N VAL A 6 13.21 7.32 1.90
CA VAL A 6 13.34 7.30 3.36
C VAL A 6 12.03 7.78 4.01
N ALA A 7 11.83 7.50 5.29
CA ALA A 7 10.70 8.03 6.03
C ALA A 7 10.67 9.58 5.95
N GLY A 8 9.50 10.14 5.63
CA GLY A 8 9.30 11.55 5.35
C GLY A 8 9.55 11.97 3.89
N GLY A 9 10.22 11.15 3.09
CA GLY A 9 10.35 11.35 1.65
C GLY A 9 9.07 11.00 0.90
N THR A 10 9.04 11.28 -0.40
CA THR A 10 7.92 10.93 -1.28
C THR A 10 8.31 9.76 -2.19
N PHE A 11 7.50 8.69 -2.19
CA PHE A 11 7.69 7.58 -3.12
C PHE A 11 7.30 8.02 -4.53
N PRO A 12 8.08 7.66 -5.58
CA PRO A 12 7.77 8.07 -6.95
C PRO A 12 6.41 7.55 -7.42
N ASP A 13 5.69 8.39 -8.18
CA ASP A 13 4.39 8.03 -8.74
C ASP A 13 4.54 7.24 -10.04
N TYR A 14 4.74 5.94 -9.91
CA TYR A 14 4.84 5.06 -11.07
C TYR A 14 3.47 4.78 -11.68
N ARG A 15 3.46 4.70 -13.02
CA ARG A 15 2.30 4.26 -13.81
C ARG A 15 2.61 2.93 -14.47
N LEU A 16 1.91 1.87 -14.05
CA LEU A 16 2.13 0.50 -14.46
C LEU A 16 0.80 -0.18 -14.86
N PRO A 17 0.82 -1.21 -15.71
CA PRO A 17 -0.37 -2.01 -15.98
C PRO A 17 -0.78 -2.78 -14.71
N ASP A 18 -2.08 -2.77 -14.42
CA ASP A 18 -2.65 -3.60 -13.36
C ASP A 18 -2.80 -5.07 -13.83
N GLN A 19 -3.36 -5.91 -12.97
CA GLN A 19 -3.58 -7.34 -13.25
C GLN A 19 -4.51 -7.60 -14.46
N THR A 20 -5.18 -6.59 -14.97
CA THR A 20 -6.00 -6.65 -16.20
C THR A 20 -5.30 -6.08 -17.42
N GLY A 21 -4.09 -5.53 -17.25
CA GLY A 21 -3.34 -4.82 -18.28
C GLY A 21 -3.70 -3.33 -18.41
N THR A 22 -4.55 -2.80 -17.53
CA THR A 22 -4.94 -1.38 -17.55
C THR A 22 -3.88 -0.54 -16.84
N PRO A 23 -3.32 0.51 -17.48
CA PRO A 23 -2.33 1.38 -16.84
C PRO A 23 -2.92 2.20 -15.70
N ARG A 24 -2.36 2.08 -14.48
CA ARG A 24 -2.78 2.79 -13.28
C ARG A 24 -1.58 3.48 -12.62
N SER A 25 -1.76 4.68 -12.08
CA SER A 25 -0.74 5.33 -11.26
C SER A 25 -0.95 5.05 -9.77
N LEU A 26 0.14 5.10 -8.99
CA LEU A 26 0.06 4.91 -7.54
C LEU A 26 -0.78 6.01 -6.89
N SER A 27 -0.62 7.26 -7.33
CA SER A 27 -1.41 8.40 -6.82
C SER A 27 -2.91 8.24 -7.09
N GLU A 28 -3.28 7.72 -8.27
CA GLU A 28 -4.67 7.41 -8.63
C GLU A 28 -5.24 6.32 -7.71
N LEU A 29 -4.46 5.27 -7.45
CA LEU A 29 -4.88 4.16 -6.58
C LEU A 29 -4.94 4.55 -5.11
N GLN A 30 -4.09 5.47 -4.67
CA GLN A 30 -4.06 5.96 -3.30
C GLN A 30 -5.23 6.92 -3.01
N GLY A 31 -5.46 7.89 -3.89
CA GLY A 31 -6.38 8.97 -3.63
C GLY A 31 -5.97 9.81 -2.41
N ALA A 32 -6.91 10.07 -1.51
CA ALA A 32 -6.69 10.83 -0.27
C ALA A 32 -6.44 9.93 0.96
N ASP A 33 -6.26 8.63 0.76
CA ASP A 33 -6.18 7.64 1.83
C ASP A 33 -4.74 7.18 2.10
N PRO A 34 -4.43 6.61 3.27
CA PRO A 34 -3.19 5.87 3.47
C PRO A 34 -3.08 4.68 2.53
N MET A 35 -1.84 4.23 2.26
CA MET A 35 -1.60 3.06 1.42
C MET A 35 -0.57 2.13 2.05
N VAL A 36 -0.82 0.82 1.96
CA VAL A 36 0.21 -0.21 2.15
C VAL A 36 0.67 -0.64 0.76
N LEU A 37 1.91 -0.30 0.42
CA LEU A 37 2.55 -0.66 -0.84
C LEU A 37 3.50 -1.83 -0.62
N ILE A 38 3.28 -2.92 -1.34
CA ILE A 38 4.08 -4.15 -1.28
C ILE A 38 4.90 -4.26 -2.56
N LEU A 39 6.22 -4.21 -2.44
CA LEU A 39 7.16 -4.52 -3.52
C LEU A 39 7.53 -5.99 -3.38
N SER A 40 7.03 -6.82 -4.27
CA SER A 40 7.07 -8.28 -4.20
C SER A 40 8.15 -8.87 -5.10
N ARG A 41 8.80 -9.95 -4.66
CA ARG A 41 9.75 -10.72 -5.49
C ARG A 41 9.08 -11.41 -6.68
N GLY A 42 7.80 -11.75 -6.55
CA GLY A 42 7.05 -12.46 -7.58
C GLY A 42 6.32 -13.71 -7.06
N HIS A 43 5.46 -14.24 -7.93
CA HIS A 43 4.56 -15.36 -7.61
C HIS A 43 5.30 -16.66 -7.21
N TYR A 44 6.54 -16.86 -7.68
CA TYR A 44 7.32 -18.06 -7.39
C TYR A 44 7.85 -18.15 -5.95
N CYS A 45 7.82 -17.03 -5.20
CA CYS A 45 8.43 -16.94 -3.87
C CYS A 45 7.46 -17.39 -2.77
N PRO A 46 7.76 -18.47 -2.00
CA PRO A 46 6.87 -18.94 -0.94
C PRO A 46 6.62 -17.91 0.17
N LYS A 47 7.59 -17.02 0.44
CA LYS A 47 7.44 -15.95 1.44
C LYS A 47 6.45 -14.88 0.97
N GLU A 48 6.36 -14.64 -0.34
CA GLU A 48 5.34 -13.75 -0.90
C GLU A 48 3.95 -14.36 -0.74
N HIS A 49 3.80 -15.65 -1.03
CA HIS A 49 2.54 -16.34 -0.79
C HIS A 49 2.09 -16.21 0.66
N GLN A 50 2.97 -16.50 1.62
CA GLN A 50 2.66 -16.40 3.04
C GLN A 50 2.23 -14.98 3.43
N GLN A 51 3.01 -13.96 3.04
CA GLN A 51 2.68 -12.57 3.33
C GLN A 51 1.33 -12.16 2.73
N HIS A 52 1.07 -12.51 1.47
CA HIS A 52 -0.18 -12.14 0.81
C HIS A 52 -1.40 -12.85 1.38
N LEU A 53 -1.28 -14.11 1.84
CA LEU A 53 -2.36 -14.80 2.58
C LEU A 53 -2.68 -14.10 3.91
N GLU A 54 -1.66 -13.67 4.65
CA GLU A 54 -1.86 -12.91 5.89
C GLU A 54 -2.51 -11.54 5.63
N LEU A 55 -2.08 -10.85 4.58
CA LEU A 55 -2.67 -9.58 4.15
C LEU A 55 -4.10 -9.76 3.64
N ALA A 56 -4.42 -10.84 2.93
CA ALA A 56 -5.78 -11.14 2.49
C ALA A 56 -6.73 -11.33 3.68
N ALA A 57 -6.29 -12.04 4.72
CA ALA A 57 -7.05 -12.17 5.96
C ALA A 57 -7.21 -10.84 6.72
N PHE A 58 -6.28 -9.91 6.55
CA PHE A 58 -6.29 -8.58 7.18
C PHE A 58 -7.09 -7.55 6.37
N GLN A 59 -7.34 -7.78 5.10
CA GLN A 59 -7.89 -6.82 4.14
C GLN A 59 -9.23 -6.20 4.57
N SER A 60 -10.13 -6.96 5.18
CA SER A 60 -11.42 -6.42 5.63
C SER A 60 -11.27 -5.29 6.65
N LYS A 61 -10.25 -5.37 7.52
CA LYS A 61 -9.93 -4.31 8.50
C LYS A 61 -9.32 -3.09 7.83
N VAL A 62 -8.47 -3.32 6.84
CA VAL A 62 -7.83 -2.26 6.04
C VAL A 62 -8.88 -1.48 5.25
N ALA A 63 -9.83 -2.19 4.63
CA ALA A 63 -10.90 -1.58 3.82
C ALA A 63 -11.83 -0.67 4.64
N VAL A 64 -12.27 -1.10 5.83
CA VAL A 64 -13.13 -0.26 6.68
C VAL A 64 -12.38 0.93 7.29
N ALA A 65 -11.05 0.91 7.29
CA ALA A 65 -10.19 2.02 7.69
C ALA A 65 -9.78 2.92 6.50
N TYR A 66 -10.44 2.79 5.35
CA TYR A 66 -10.14 3.59 4.13
C TYR A 66 -8.68 3.54 3.69
N THR A 67 -7.98 2.46 4.00
CA THR A 67 -6.58 2.29 3.60
C THR A 67 -6.51 1.49 2.31
N GLN A 68 -5.75 1.97 1.36
CA GLN A 68 -5.51 1.28 0.10
C GLN A 68 -4.39 0.25 0.25
N MET A 69 -4.45 -0.82 -0.56
CA MET A 69 -3.35 -1.78 -0.68
C MET A 69 -2.98 -1.91 -2.15
N VAL A 70 -1.68 -1.96 -2.44
CA VAL A 70 -1.16 -2.19 -3.79
C VAL A 70 0.05 -3.11 -3.71
N THR A 71 0.10 -4.12 -4.58
CA THR A 71 1.27 -4.96 -4.76
C THR A 71 1.91 -4.66 -6.12
N ILE A 72 3.22 -4.52 -6.16
CA ILE A 72 4.00 -4.41 -7.39
C ILE A 72 4.95 -5.60 -7.48
N SER A 73 5.02 -6.25 -8.64
CA SER A 73 5.93 -7.37 -8.89
C SER A 73 6.54 -7.27 -10.29
N THR A 74 7.68 -7.93 -10.49
CA THR A 74 8.34 -8.07 -11.80
C THR A 74 7.68 -9.10 -12.71
N ASP A 75 6.59 -9.73 -12.28
CA ASP A 75 5.81 -10.66 -13.09
C ASP A 75 4.98 -9.93 -14.16
N GLU A 76 4.64 -10.64 -15.22
CA GLU A 76 3.67 -10.19 -16.23
C GLU A 76 2.26 -10.11 -15.63
N HIS A 77 1.42 -9.20 -16.15
CA HIS A 77 0.10 -8.93 -15.60
C HIS A 77 -0.82 -10.17 -15.51
N HIS A 78 -0.74 -11.10 -16.47
CA HIS A 78 -1.54 -12.33 -16.43
C HIS A 78 -1.08 -13.28 -15.31
N VAL A 79 0.24 -13.36 -15.05
CA VAL A 79 0.80 -14.14 -13.93
C VAL A 79 0.38 -13.50 -12.59
N LEU A 80 0.39 -12.17 -12.52
CA LEU A 80 -0.09 -11.44 -11.33
C LEU A 80 -1.57 -11.68 -11.06
N GLN A 81 -2.41 -11.79 -12.11
CA GLN A 81 -3.82 -12.12 -11.93
C GLN A 81 -4.00 -13.52 -11.32
N GLU A 82 -3.24 -14.51 -11.78
CA GLU A 82 -3.26 -15.86 -11.21
C GLU A 82 -2.77 -15.86 -9.76
N PHE A 83 -1.65 -15.17 -9.48
CA PHE A 83 -1.12 -15.04 -8.13
C PHE A 83 -2.13 -14.36 -7.20
N ARG A 84 -2.70 -13.23 -7.62
CA ARG A 84 -3.72 -12.49 -6.87
C ARG A 84 -4.91 -13.37 -6.49
N LEU A 85 -5.41 -14.17 -7.43
CA LEU A 85 -6.52 -15.11 -7.19
C LEU A 85 -6.12 -16.24 -6.25
N SER A 86 -4.90 -16.78 -6.39
CA SER A 86 -4.41 -17.91 -5.59
C SER A 86 -4.29 -17.57 -4.09
N VAL A 87 -4.04 -16.31 -3.76
CA VAL A 87 -3.93 -15.83 -2.37
C VAL A 87 -5.21 -15.16 -1.85
N GLY A 88 -6.28 -15.11 -2.66
CA GLY A 88 -7.54 -14.48 -2.28
C GLY A 88 -7.46 -12.96 -2.09
N ALA A 89 -6.54 -12.30 -2.76
CA ALA A 89 -6.38 -10.85 -2.67
C ALA A 89 -7.43 -10.11 -3.51
N HIS A 90 -7.98 -9.01 -2.97
CA HIS A 90 -8.97 -8.18 -3.67
C HIS A 90 -8.44 -6.77 -4.00
N TRP A 91 -7.18 -6.44 -3.63
CA TRP A 91 -6.55 -5.18 -3.98
C TRP A 91 -5.84 -5.25 -5.34
N THR A 92 -5.36 -4.09 -5.81
CA THR A 92 -4.69 -3.97 -7.11
C THR A 92 -3.27 -4.53 -7.08
N PHE A 93 -2.92 -5.32 -8.10
CA PHE A 93 -1.57 -5.77 -8.37
C PHE A 93 -1.08 -5.08 -9.65
N LEU A 94 0.12 -4.49 -9.61
CA LEU A 94 0.76 -3.80 -10.73
C LEU A 94 1.95 -4.60 -11.23
N ALA A 95 2.05 -4.72 -12.54
CA ALA A 95 3.12 -5.45 -13.22
C ALA A 95 4.28 -4.51 -13.61
N ASP A 96 5.51 -4.88 -13.20
CA ASP A 96 6.76 -4.21 -13.61
C ASP A 96 7.71 -5.20 -14.33
N PRO A 97 7.28 -5.84 -15.45
CA PRO A 97 8.10 -6.83 -16.14
C PRO A 97 9.39 -6.23 -16.70
N ASP A 98 9.38 -4.95 -17.00
CA ASP A 98 10.54 -4.19 -17.45
C ASP A 98 11.50 -3.81 -16.30
N ARG A 99 11.15 -4.12 -15.05
CA ARG A 99 11.96 -3.82 -13.85
C ARG A 99 12.32 -2.34 -13.71
N THR A 100 11.39 -1.48 -14.07
CA THR A 100 11.54 -0.03 -14.02
C THR A 100 11.78 0.43 -12.59
N ILE A 101 10.92 -0.01 -11.66
CA ILE A 101 11.04 0.33 -10.22
C ILE A 101 12.31 -0.26 -9.63
N GLN A 102 12.59 -1.55 -9.89
CA GLN A 102 13.76 -2.24 -9.38
C GLN A 102 15.04 -1.45 -9.66
N ARG A 103 15.18 -0.93 -10.89
CA ARG A 103 16.36 -0.16 -11.30
C ARG A 103 16.33 1.28 -10.78
N ASP A 104 15.18 1.93 -10.87
CA ASP A 104 15.06 3.36 -10.52
C ASP A 104 15.31 3.61 -9.04
N ILE A 105 14.78 2.78 -8.14
CA ILE A 105 14.99 2.95 -6.70
C ILE A 105 16.13 2.08 -6.14
N ASP A 106 16.92 1.45 -7.00
CA ASP A 106 18.10 0.65 -6.67
C ASP A 106 17.79 -0.44 -5.62
N ILE A 107 16.88 -1.37 -5.99
CA ILE A 107 16.49 -2.51 -5.14
C ILE A 107 16.63 -3.86 -5.85
N LYS A 108 17.53 -3.98 -6.80
CA LYS A 108 17.82 -5.26 -7.46
C LYS A 108 18.34 -6.29 -6.46
N GLU A 109 17.78 -7.50 -6.49
CA GLU A 109 18.32 -8.62 -5.73
C GLU A 109 19.38 -9.37 -6.56
N TYR A 110 20.59 -9.49 -6.00
CA TYR A 110 21.73 -10.07 -6.70
C TYR A 110 21.90 -11.60 -6.48
N THR A 111 21.07 -12.20 -5.63
CA THR A 111 21.20 -13.63 -5.26
C THR A 111 20.33 -14.55 -6.08
N ASP A 112 19.43 -14.02 -6.91
CA ASP A 112 18.53 -14.78 -7.78
C ASP A 112 18.66 -14.35 -9.25
N PRO A 113 19.66 -14.88 -10.00
CA PRO A 113 19.85 -14.51 -11.40
C PRO A 113 18.81 -15.12 -12.35
N ILE A 114 18.01 -16.08 -11.88
CA ILE A 114 17.00 -16.77 -12.71
C ILE A 114 15.76 -15.89 -12.86
N HIS A 115 15.26 -15.34 -11.77
CA HIS A 115 14.03 -14.54 -11.76
C HIS A 115 14.30 -13.03 -11.85
N ASP A 116 15.54 -12.61 -11.56
CA ASP A 116 15.94 -11.19 -11.52
C ASP A 116 14.92 -10.31 -10.76
N PRO A 117 14.61 -10.65 -9.50
CA PRO A 117 13.58 -9.96 -8.73
C PRO A 117 14.09 -8.67 -8.09
N MET A 118 13.16 -7.88 -7.60
CA MET A 118 13.49 -6.80 -6.66
C MET A 118 13.62 -7.33 -5.23
N ILE A 119 14.44 -6.67 -4.41
CA ILE A 119 14.44 -6.89 -2.95
C ILE A 119 13.05 -6.51 -2.43
N PRO A 120 12.35 -7.42 -1.75
CA PRO A 120 10.99 -7.16 -1.29
C PRO A 120 10.97 -6.09 -0.21
N HIS A 121 10.02 -5.18 -0.33
CA HIS A 121 9.77 -4.15 0.68
C HIS A 121 8.27 -4.01 0.93
N THR A 122 7.91 -3.62 2.14
CA THR A 122 6.56 -3.14 2.44
C THR A 122 6.67 -1.71 2.95
N LEU A 123 5.93 -0.80 2.33
CA LEU A 123 5.90 0.60 2.71
C LEU A 123 4.51 0.97 3.23
N VAL A 124 4.47 1.77 4.28
CA VAL A 124 3.26 2.46 4.72
C VAL A 124 3.37 3.91 4.26
N LEU A 125 2.41 4.34 3.44
CA LEU A 125 2.40 5.66 2.83
C LEU A 125 1.22 6.48 3.36
N LYS A 126 1.48 7.74 3.69
CA LYS A 126 0.46 8.78 3.89
C LYS A 126 -0.04 9.28 2.54
N PRO A 127 -1.18 9.99 2.46
CA PRO A 127 -1.62 10.66 1.25
C PRO A 127 -0.53 11.48 0.57
N GLY A 128 -0.53 11.49 -0.77
CA GLY A 128 0.53 12.10 -1.57
C GLY A 128 1.79 11.26 -1.67
N LEU A 129 1.68 9.95 -1.47
CA LEU A 129 2.77 8.96 -1.53
C LEU A 129 3.91 9.27 -0.52
N VAL A 130 3.63 10.01 0.55
CA VAL A 130 4.63 10.35 1.57
C VAL A 130 4.95 9.12 2.42
N ILE A 131 6.20 8.74 2.49
CA ILE A 131 6.66 7.53 3.18
C ILE A 131 6.56 7.73 4.69
N HIS A 132 5.71 6.95 5.36
CA HIS A 132 5.68 6.87 6.81
C HIS A 132 6.72 5.89 7.34
N LYS A 133 6.76 4.68 6.74
CA LYS A 133 7.67 3.61 7.17
C LYS A 133 8.03 2.66 6.03
N ILE A 134 9.21 2.06 6.11
CA ILE A 134 9.74 1.08 5.17
C ILE A 134 10.17 -0.16 5.93
N TYR A 135 9.71 -1.32 5.48
CA TYR A 135 10.15 -2.64 5.93
C TYR A 135 10.94 -3.31 4.82
N ASN A 136 12.21 -3.65 5.07
CA ASN A 136 13.02 -4.41 4.14
C ASN A 136 12.78 -5.90 4.36
N GLY A 137 12.14 -6.55 3.41
CA GLY A 137 11.74 -7.95 3.47
C GLY A 137 12.81 -8.96 3.01
N TYR A 138 14.05 -8.51 2.72
CA TYR A 138 15.14 -9.40 2.30
C TYR A 138 15.49 -10.45 3.35
N TRP A 139 15.43 -10.06 4.61
CA TRP A 139 15.62 -10.96 5.74
C TRP A 139 14.51 -12.01 5.83
N PHE A 140 14.80 -13.12 6.52
CA PHE A 140 13.78 -14.12 6.83
C PHE A 140 12.58 -13.53 7.58
N TRP A 141 12.81 -12.61 8.54
CA TRP A 141 11.81 -11.94 9.37
C TRP A 141 11.59 -10.47 9.02
N GLY A 142 12.05 -10.03 7.85
CA GLY A 142 12.02 -8.61 7.50
C GLY A 142 10.67 -8.09 6.99
N ARG A 143 9.72 -8.97 6.66
CA ARG A 143 8.36 -8.56 6.30
C ARG A 143 7.57 -8.19 7.55
N PRO A 144 6.78 -7.09 7.53
CA PRO A 144 5.99 -6.72 8.70
C PRO A 144 4.89 -7.74 8.97
N SER A 145 4.64 -7.98 10.25
CA SER A 145 3.42 -8.64 10.69
C SER A 145 2.21 -7.73 10.50
N VAL A 146 1.00 -8.31 10.48
CA VAL A 146 -0.24 -7.52 10.43
C VAL A 146 -0.40 -6.60 11.65
N TYR A 147 0.19 -6.93 12.80
CA TYR A 147 0.17 -6.10 14.00
C TYR A 147 1.05 -4.85 13.87
N GLU A 148 2.21 -4.97 13.23
CA GLU A 148 3.09 -3.83 12.93
C GLU A 148 2.40 -2.89 11.93
N LEU A 149 1.82 -3.44 10.87
CA LEU A 149 1.05 -2.64 9.91
C LEU A 149 -0.14 -1.95 10.58
N TRP A 150 -0.87 -2.64 11.44
CA TRP A 150 -1.97 -2.04 12.19
C TRP A 150 -1.50 -0.89 13.08
N SER A 151 -0.38 -1.05 13.79
CA SER A 151 0.20 0.00 14.63
C SER A 151 0.58 1.23 13.82
N ASP A 152 1.26 1.02 12.68
CA ASP A 152 1.65 2.12 11.79
C ASP A 152 0.43 2.82 11.18
N LEU A 153 -0.56 2.06 10.71
CA LEU A 153 -1.79 2.62 10.15
C LEU A 153 -2.60 3.41 11.17
N ARG A 154 -2.63 2.98 12.45
CA ARG A 154 -3.24 3.79 13.53
C ARG A 154 -2.55 5.13 13.68
N THR A 155 -1.22 5.16 13.64
CA THR A 155 -0.45 6.41 13.72
C THR A 155 -0.75 7.30 12.51
N VAL A 156 -0.69 6.74 11.31
CA VAL A 156 -0.99 7.49 10.07
C VAL A 156 -2.42 8.02 10.08
N MET A 157 -3.41 7.20 10.47
CA MET A 157 -4.81 7.63 10.49
C MET A 157 -5.09 8.74 11.49
N SER A 158 -4.42 8.73 12.65
CA SER A 158 -4.57 9.83 13.62
C SER A 158 -4.07 11.17 13.08
N GLU A 159 -3.11 11.16 12.16
CA GLU A 159 -2.61 12.36 11.49
C GLU A 159 -3.49 12.79 10.30
N VAL A 160 -3.93 11.81 9.50
CA VAL A 160 -4.71 12.05 8.26
C VAL A 160 -6.18 12.35 8.59
N ARG A 161 -6.70 11.74 9.65
CA ARG A 161 -8.10 11.82 10.05
C ARG A 161 -8.25 12.21 11.53
N PRO A 162 -7.76 13.39 11.92
CA PRO A 162 -7.89 13.87 13.30
C PRO A 162 -9.36 14.05 13.73
N ASP A 163 -10.29 14.23 12.79
CA ASP A 163 -11.72 14.33 13.01
C ASP A 163 -12.37 13.02 13.53
N TRP A 164 -11.69 11.90 13.43
CA TRP A 164 -12.17 10.63 13.99
C TRP A 164 -11.86 10.46 15.47
N ASP A 165 -10.99 11.31 16.02
CA ASP A 165 -10.74 11.39 17.46
C ASP A 165 -11.43 12.64 18.03
N LEU A 166 -12.55 12.43 18.69
CA LEU A 166 -13.33 13.52 19.29
C LEU A 166 -12.60 14.25 20.43
N SER A 167 -11.47 13.72 20.90
CA SER A 167 -10.57 14.43 21.83
C SER A 167 -9.65 15.43 21.14
N THR A 168 -9.62 15.46 19.82
CA THR A 168 -8.85 16.46 19.06
C THR A 168 -9.31 17.88 19.41
N PRO A 169 -8.40 18.77 19.84
CA PRO A 169 -8.75 20.12 20.26
C PRO A 169 -9.53 20.89 19.21
N GLY A 170 -10.59 21.58 19.64
CA GLY A 170 -11.40 22.45 18.81
C GLY A 170 -12.41 21.75 17.90
N LEU A 171 -12.53 20.41 17.89
CA LEU A 171 -13.56 19.72 17.08
C LEU A 171 -14.96 19.90 17.64
N VAL A 172 -15.12 19.85 18.98
CA VAL A 172 -16.41 20.03 19.64
C VAL A 172 -16.92 21.47 19.46
N GLU A 173 -16.04 22.44 19.58
CA GLU A 173 -16.34 23.85 19.31
C GLU A 173 -16.74 24.09 17.87
N ALA A 174 -15.99 23.51 16.89
CA ALA A 174 -16.32 23.58 15.46
C ALA A 174 -17.70 23.00 15.18
N TRP A 175 -18.00 21.81 15.72
CA TRP A 175 -19.31 21.18 15.57
C TRP A 175 -20.43 22.06 16.11
N ASN A 176 -20.28 22.61 17.35
CA ASN A 176 -21.27 23.47 17.99
C ASN A 176 -21.46 24.81 17.26
N ALA A 177 -20.41 25.28 16.56
CA ALA A 177 -20.46 26.49 15.73
C ALA A 177 -21.03 26.23 14.32
N GLY A 178 -21.32 24.98 13.94
CA GLY A 178 -21.76 24.62 12.60
C GLY A 178 -20.64 24.66 11.54
N ASP A 179 -19.38 24.70 11.97
CA ASP A 179 -18.23 24.58 11.06
C ASP A 179 -17.90 23.11 10.82
N TYR A 180 -18.43 22.56 9.74
CA TYR A 180 -18.22 21.17 9.34
C TYR A 180 -17.03 20.98 8.40
N SER A 181 -16.24 22.02 8.11
CA SER A 181 -15.09 21.92 7.21
C SER A 181 -13.99 20.98 7.68
N ARG A 182 -13.92 20.76 9.01
CA ARG A 182 -12.93 19.90 9.66
C ARG A 182 -13.34 18.43 9.75
N PHE A 183 -14.57 18.10 9.34
CA PHE A 183 -15.13 16.75 9.46
C PHE A 183 -15.20 16.05 8.10
N HIS A 184 -15.09 14.72 8.16
CA HIS A 184 -15.27 13.91 6.97
C HIS A 184 -16.75 13.78 6.62
N GLY A 185 -17.13 14.28 5.44
CA GLY A 185 -18.50 14.13 4.96
C GLY A 185 -18.79 12.69 4.53
N TYR A 186 -19.86 12.11 5.08
CA TYR A 186 -20.33 10.77 4.69
C TYR A 186 -20.79 10.68 3.23
N ASP A 187 -21.10 11.78 2.60
CA ASP A 187 -21.43 11.89 1.17
C ASP A 187 -20.28 11.48 0.26
N LYS A 188 -19.04 11.63 0.71
CA LYS A 188 -17.84 11.14 0.01
C LYS A 188 -17.66 9.61 0.11
N VAL A 189 -18.27 8.98 1.11
CA VAL A 189 -18.22 7.53 1.34
C VAL A 189 -19.10 6.77 0.35
N ALA A 190 -20.15 7.39 -0.17
CA ALA A 190 -21.05 6.77 -1.15
C ALA A 190 -20.38 6.49 -2.51
N ALA A 191 -19.20 7.06 -2.77
CA ALA A 191 -18.41 6.84 -3.98
C ALA A 191 -17.39 5.68 -3.85
N ALA A 192 -17.19 5.13 -2.65
CA ALA A 192 -16.34 3.96 -2.48
C ALA A 192 -17.03 2.71 -3.04
N PRO A 193 -16.35 1.84 -3.79
CA PRO A 193 -16.95 0.61 -4.28
C PRO A 193 -17.44 -0.20 -3.09
N LYS A 194 -18.72 -0.58 -3.10
CA LYS A 194 -19.28 -1.49 -2.11
C LYS A 194 -18.43 -2.75 -2.14
N ALA A 195 -17.89 -3.16 -1.00
CA ALA A 195 -17.28 -4.47 -0.85
C ALA A 195 -18.30 -5.54 -1.31
N PRO A 196 -17.83 -6.58 -2.04
CA PRO A 196 -18.69 -7.64 -2.53
C PRO A 196 -19.37 -8.41 -1.40
#